data_65d349d2f563dd4c50cccac514fa977a
#
_entry.id   65d349d2f563dd4c50cccac514fa977a
#
_cell.length_a   1.000
_cell.length_b   1.000
_cell.length_c   1.000
_cell.angle_alpha   90.00
_cell.angle_beta   90.00
_cell.angle_gamma   90.00
#
_symmetry.space_group_name_H-M   'P 1'
#
loop_
_entity.id
_entity.type
_entity.pdbx_description
1 polymer ?
#
loop_
_entity_poly.entity_id
_entity_poly.type
_entity_poly.pdbx_seq_one_letter_code
_entity_poly.pdbx_strand_id
1 'polypeptide(L)'
;MKKNINIYIVGILALLLLGVNIVTLKKYKALKTYCQEQIADKSITGQKEMALWVNSQIAFSVNGMKMPNILLKEYNGVTIPLEEYMKGRKEVLVVRVNELYCSDCVNFILQKIGRLSKELNLDENILLIGSYQSSTARRYLEKNMKLPSTVFDIENGNLSLPLEEEGFPYCFLLSSDMTILHAFIPDKAVPDLANNYLKNISQRYFQTN
;
A
#
# COMPACT_ATOMS: atom_id res chain seq x y z
N MET A 1 62.73 -4.91 51.91
CA MET A 1 62.20 -5.70 50.78
C MET A 1 60.65 -5.91 50.79
N LYS A 2 59.98 -6.12 51.94
CA LYS A 2 58.54 -6.37 52.01
C LYS A 2 57.61 -5.23 51.50
N LYS A 3 58.04 -3.96 51.61
CA LYS A 3 57.23 -2.78 51.27
C LYS A 3 56.97 -2.63 49.74
N ASN A 4 57.92 -3.06 48.91
CA ASN A 4 57.84 -2.94 47.47
C ASN A 4 56.87 -4.02 46.81
N ILE A 5 56.81 -5.21 47.42
CA ILE A 5 55.98 -6.32 46.95
C ILE A 5 54.48 -5.93 47.02
N ASN A 6 54.07 -5.24 48.09
CA ASN A 6 52.67 -4.81 48.25
C ASN A 6 52.25 -3.79 47.19
N ILE A 7 53.16 -2.90 46.74
CA ILE A 7 52.88 -1.91 45.70
C ILE A 7 52.63 -2.58 44.35
N TYR A 8 53.39 -3.61 43.99
CA TYR A 8 53.23 -4.37 42.78
C TYR A 8 51.93 -5.16 42.76
N ILE A 9 51.55 -5.77 43.90
CA ILE A 9 50.28 -6.52 44.03
C ILE A 9 49.08 -5.58 43.86
N VAL A 10 49.10 -4.41 44.49
CA VAL A 10 48.03 -3.39 44.32
C VAL A 10 47.94 -2.89 42.89
N GLY A 11 49.08 -2.67 42.23
CA GLY A 11 49.12 -2.26 40.81
C GLY A 11 48.51 -3.29 39.87
N ILE A 12 48.82 -4.58 40.06
CA ILE A 12 48.25 -5.67 39.27
C ILE A 12 46.76 -5.79 39.52
N LEU A 13 46.28 -5.66 40.76
CA LEU A 13 44.85 -5.74 41.09
C LEU A 13 44.07 -4.57 40.45
N ALA A 14 44.65 -3.36 40.46
CA ALA A 14 44.05 -2.20 39.80
C ALA A 14 43.93 -2.38 38.28
N LEU A 15 44.96 -2.95 37.63
CA LEU A 15 44.91 -3.23 36.20
C LEU A 15 43.87 -4.30 35.86
N LEU A 16 43.72 -5.35 36.66
CA LEU A 16 42.68 -6.36 36.50
C LEU A 16 41.28 -5.76 36.64
N LEU A 17 41.04 -4.91 37.63
CA LEU A 17 39.78 -4.22 37.83
C LEU A 17 39.46 -3.27 36.67
N LEU A 18 40.43 -2.56 36.13
CA LEU A 18 40.27 -1.73 34.92
C LEU A 18 39.89 -2.59 33.71
N GLY A 19 40.55 -3.72 33.52
CA GLY A 19 40.22 -4.66 32.43
C GLY A 19 38.81 -5.18 32.51
N VAL A 20 38.35 -5.61 33.71
CA VAL A 20 36.98 -6.08 33.92
C VAL A 20 35.99 -4.96 33.65
N ASN A 21 36.23 -3.74 34.13
CA ASN A 21 35.36 -2.60 33.86
C ASN A 21 35.21 -2.29 32.37
N ILE A 22 36.32 -2.31 31.60
CA ILE A 22 36.29 -2.06 30.15
C ILE A 22 35.43 -3.13 29.42
N VAL A 23 35.62 -4.41 29.77
CA VAL A 23 34.83 -5.50 29.18
C VAL A 23 33.38 -5.39 29.53
N THR A 24 33.04 -5.06 30.79
CA THR A 24 31.67 -4.87 31.24
C THR A 24 30.99 -3.71 30.53
N LEU A 25 31.68 -2.58 30.38
CA LEU A 25 31.14 -1.42 29.65
C LEU A 25 30.92 -1.72 28.17
N LYS A 26 31.79 -2.48 27.52
CA LYS A 26 31.58 -2.92 26.13
C LYS A 26 30.34 -3.81 26.00
N LYS A 27 30.20 -4.81 26.89
CA LYS A 27 29.00 -5.69 26.90
C LYS A 27 27.72 -4.92 27.20
N TYR A 28 27.77 -3.97 28.13
CA TYR A 28 26.59 -3.14 28.45
C TYR A 28 26.18 -2.28 27.26
N LYS A 29 27.13 -1.64 26.54
CA LYS A 29 26.81 -0.87 25.32
C LYS A 29 26.20 -1.75 24.24
N ALA A 30 26.80 -2.92 23.97
CA ALA A 30 26.27 -3.86 22.97
C ALA A 30 24.84 -4.33 23.32
N LEU A 31 24.58 -4.67 24.58
CA LEU A 31 23.25 -5.08 25.05
C LEU A 31 22.23 -3.93 24.93
N LYS A 32 22.63 -2.71 25.28
CA LYS A 32 21.77 -1.52 25.15
C LYS A 32 21.37 -1.28 23.70
N THR A 33 22.32 -1.34 22.76
CA THR A 33 22.06 -1.18 21.33
C THR A 33 21.09 -2.27 20.83
N TYR A 34 21.36 -3.52 21.17
CA TYR A 34 20.48 -4.65 20.82
C TYR A 34 19.05 -4.48 21.36
N CYS A 35 18.89 -4.07 22.62
CA CYS A 35 17.57 -3.82 23.18
C CYS A 35 16.85 -2.66 22.48
N GLN A 36 17.56 -1.58 22.14
CA GLN A 36 16.98 -0.44 21.44
C GLN A 36 16.51 -0.82 20.02
N GLU A 37 17.29 -1.61 19.29
CA GLU A 37 16.92 -2.13 17.97
C GLU A 37 15.68 -3.04 18.04
N GLN A 38 15.61 -3.94 19.02
CA GLN A 38 14.45 -4.83 19.21
C GLN A 38 13.19 -4.07 19.60
N ILE A 39 13.28 -3.04 20.42
CA ILE A 39 12.12 -2.20 20.80
C ILE A 39 11.65 -1.39 19.58
N ALA A 40 12.56 -0.82 18.80
CA ALA A 40 12.22 -0.07 17.60
C ALA A 40 11.53 -0.97 16.56
N ASP A 41 12.07 -2.17 16.31
CA ASP A 41 11.49 -3.13 15.34
C ASP A 41 10.08 -3.57 15.77
N LYS A 42 9.88 -3.93 17.04
CA LYS A 42 8.54 -4.27 17.56
C LYS A 42 7.54 -3.12 17.46
N SER A 43 7.98 -1.89 17.70
CA SER A 43 7.12 -0.70 17.59
C SER A 43 6.68 -0.47 16.14
N ILE A 44 7.61 -0.58 15.19
CA ILE A 44 7.33 -0.44 13.76
C ILE A 44 6.40 -1.55 13.27
N THR A 45 6.62 -2.79 13.70
CA THR A 45 5.78 -3.94 13.34
C THR A 45 4.36 -3.77 13.88
N GLY A 46 4.19 -3.38 15.13
CA GLY A 46 2.88 -3.15 15.73
C GLY A 46 2.11 -2.00 15.06
N GLN A 47 2.78 -0.93 14.65
CA GLN A 47 2.17 0.17 13.89
C GLN A 47 1.70 -0.28 12.49
N LYS A 48 2.49 -1.10 11.80
CA LYS A 48 2.11 -1.67 10.51
C LYS A 48 0.90 -2.59 10.61
N GLU A 49 0.88 -3.46 11.59
CA GLU A 49 -0.25 -4.37 11.85
C GLU A 49 -1.54 -3.58 12.14
N MET A 50 -1.46 -2.54 12.96
CA MET A 50 -2.59 -1.67 13.26
C MET A 50 -3.08 -0.94 12.00
N ALA A 51 -2.20 -0.38 11.18
CA ALA A 51 -2.56 0.28 9.94
C ALA A 51 -3.25 -0.67 8.96
N LEU A 52 -2.74 -1.89 8.79
CA LEU A 52 -3.35 -2.93 7.96
C LEU A 52 -4.74 -3.33 8.49
N TRP A 53 -4.89 -3.45 9.80
CA TRP A 53 -6.19 -3.76 10.40
C TRP A 53 -7.21 -2.64 10.15
N VAL A 54 -6.85 -1.38 10.38
CA VAL A 54 -7.69 -0.21 10.11
C VAL A 54 -8.09 -0.17 8.64
N ASN A 55 -7.12 -0.26 7.72
CA ASN A 55 -7.38 -0.27 6.29
C ASN A 55 -8.34 -1.40 5.87
N SER A 56 -8.21 -2.59 6.49
CA SER A 56 -9.11 -3.71 6.23
C SER A 56 -10.54 -3.46 6.71
N GLN A 57 -10.72 -2.81 7.88
CA GLN A 57 -12.04 -2.46 8.41
C GLN A 57 -12.73 -1.42 7.51
N ILE A 58 -12.01 -0.40 7.08
CA ILE A 58 -12.53 0.63 6.18
C ILE A 58 -12.91 0.02 4.84
N ALA A 59 -12.04 -0.81 4.25
CA ALA A 59 -12.33 -1.52 3.02
C ALA A 59 -13.55 -2.45 3.15
N PHE A 60 -13.68 -3.13 4.30
CA PHE A 60 -14.82 -3.99 4.57
C PHE A 60 -16.14 -3.21 4.66
N SER A 61 -16.13 -2.00 5.19
CA SER A 61 -17.35 -1.18 5.40
C SER A 61 -18.09 -0.83 4.12
N VAL A 62 -17.41 -0.79 2.98
CA VAL A 62 -18.02 -0.47 1.67
C VAL A 62 -18.47 -1.71 0.89
N ASN A 63 -18.10 -2.91 1.34
CA ASN A 63 -18.55 -4.14 0.67
C ASN A 63 -20.07 -4.30 0.80
N GLY A 64 -20.73 -4.61 -0.32
CA GLY A 64 -22.17 -4.70 -0.42
C GLY A 64 -22.88 -3.36 -0.67
N MET A 65 -22.18 -2.23 -0.61
CA MET A 65 -22.74 -0.93 -1.00
C MET A 65 -22.99 -0.88 -2.51
N LYS A 66 -23.99 -0.10 -2.90
CA LYS A 66 -24.24 0.21 -4.30
C LYS A 66 -23.43 1.41 -4.74
N MET A 67 -22.70 1.24 -5.84
CA MET A 67 -22.00 2.33 -6.50
C MET A 67 -23.01 3.27 -7.16
N PRO A 68 -22.96 4.58 -6.97
CA PRO A 68 -23.81 5.51 -7.68
C PRO A 68 -23.51 5.48 -9.18
N ASN A 69 -24.53 5.75 -10.01
CA ASN A 69 -24.30 5.90 -11.44
C ASN A 69 -23.65 7.27 -11.73
N ILE A 70 -22.34 7.25 -11.87
CA ILE A 70 -21.50 8.41 -12.14
C ILE A 70 -21.22 8.56 -13.63
N LEU A 71 -20.85 9.75 -14.08
CA LEU A 71 -20.37 10.00 -15.43
C LEU A 71 -18.85 9.81 -15.47
N LEU A 72 -18.41 8.82 -16.23
CA LEU A 72 -17.01 8.58 -16.58
C LEU A 72 -16.65 9.48 -17.75
N LYS A 73 -15.62 10.30 -17.61
CA LYS A 73 -15.16 11.23 -18.64
C LYS A 73 -13.82 10.79 -19.20
N GLU A 74 -13.77 10.51 -20.48
CA GLU A 74 -12.52 10.29 -21.19
C GLU A 74 -11.72 11.59 -21.36
N TYR A 75 -10.45 11.44 -21.71
CA TYR A 75 -9.57 12.57 -21.95
C TYR A 75 -10.03 13.43 -23.16
N ASN A 76 -10.66 12.84 -24.16
CA ASN A 76 -11.22 13.49 -25.36
C ASN A 76 -12.51 14.27 -25.09
N GLY A 77 -13.04 14.21 -23.86
CA GLY A 77 -14.27 14.86 -23.41
C GLY A 77 -15.53 14.01 -23.57
N VAL A 78 -15.44 12.82 -24.15
CA VAL A 78 -16.56 11.88 -24.19
C VAL A 78 -16.92 11.44 -22.79
N THR A 79 -18.22 11.43 -22.48
CA THR A 79 -18.75 10.98 -21.19
C THR A 79 -19.63 9.75 -21.38
N ILE A 80 -19.45 8.78 -20.48
CA ILE A 80 -20.19 7.52 -20.48
C ILE A 80 -20.73 7.29 -19.07
N PRO A 81 -22.04 7.06 -18.86
CA PRO A 81 -22.56 6.62 -17.58
C PRO A 81 -21.93 5.30 -17.14
N LEU A 82 -21.61 5.16 -15.86
CA LEU A 82 -20.97 3.94 -15.34
C LEU A 82 -21.84 2.69 -15.60
N GLU A 83 -23.15 2.78 -15.47
CA GLU A 83 -24.07 1.69 -15.82
C GLU A 83 -23.97 1.27 -17.29
N GLU A 84 -23.75 2.22 -18.20
CA GLU A 84 -23.55 1.91 -19.61
C GLU A 84 -22.19 1.26 -19.85
N TYR A 85 -21.16 1.72 -19.18
CA TYR A 85 -19.83 1.08 -19.20
C TYR A 85 -19.91 -0.38 -18.71
N MET A 86 -20.75 -0.67 -17.73
CA MET A 86 -20.95 -2.01 -17.16
C MET A 86 -21.80 -2.95 -18.02
N LYS A 87 -22.50 -2.43 -19.05
CA LYS A 87 -23.34 -3.28 -19.93
C LYS A 87 -22.53 -4.41 -20.56
N GLY A 88 -23.03 -5.64 -20.40
CA GLY A 88 -22.39 -6.85 -20.95
C GLY A 88 -21.16 -7.34 -20.15
N ARG A 89 -20.77 -6.65 -19.11
CA ARG A 89 -19.71 -7.06 -18.19
C ARG A 89 -20.33 -7.67 -16.94
N LYS A 90 -19.77 -8.78 -16.45
CA LYS A 90 -20.20 -9.36 -15.18
C LYS A 90 -19.61 -8.62 -14.01
N GLU A 91 -18.30 -8.49 -14.02
CA GLU A 91 -17.52 -7.79 -13.01
C GLU A 91 -16.40 -6.97 -13.66
N VAL A 92 -16.01 -5.89 -13.00
CA VAL A 92 -14.86 -5.04 -13.37
C VAL A 92 -14.06 -4.70 -12.14
N LEU A 93 -12.76 -4.81 -12.22
CA LEU A 93 -11.84 -4.32 -11.16
C LEU A 93 -11.70 -2.81 -11.29
N VAL A 94 -12.29 -2.08 -10.37
CA VAL A 94 -12.14 -0.62 -10.29
C VAL A 94 -10.88 -0.30 -9.49
N VAL A 95 -10.06 0.59 -10.03
CA VAL A 95 -8.88 1.15 -9.36
C VAL A 95 -9.07 2.66 -9.28
N ARG A 96 -9.22 3.15 -8.08
CA ARG A 96 -9.42 4.58 -7.81
C ARG A 96 -8.13 5.26 -7.41
N VAL A 97 -7.81 6.34 -8.09
CA VAL A 97 -6.66 7.21 -7.82
C VAL A 97 -7.08 8.68 -7.86
N ASN A 98 -6.36 9.52 -7.12
CA ASN A 98 -6.60 10.96 -7.09
C ASN A 98 -5.26 11.68 -6.93
N GLU A 99 -5.10 12.84 -7.53
CA GLU A 99 -3.87 13.64 -7.39
C GLU A 99 -3.63 14.14 -5.97
N LEU A 100 -4.69 14.22 -5.15
CA LEU A 100 -4.60 14.60 -3.73
C LEU A 100 -4.21 13.44 -2.81
N TYR A 101 -4.19 12.21 -3.32
CA TYR A 101 -3.82 11.04 -2.53
C TYR A 101 -2.29 10.94 -2.37
N CYS A 102 -1.86 10.09 -1.44
CA CYS A 102 -0.44 9.75 -1.26
C CYS A 102 0.20 9.37 -2.60
N SER A 103 1.05 10.23 -3.16
CA SER A 103 1.64 10.04 -4.50
C SER A 103 2.45 8.74 -4.64
N ASP A 104 3.21 8.37 -3.60
CA ASP A 104 3.94 7.10 -3.58
C ASP A 104 3.02 5.89 -3.58
N CYS A 105 1.85 6.01 -2.93
CA CYS A 105 0.86 4.93 -2.86
C CYS A 105 0.14 4.78 -4.21
N VAL A 106 -0.16 5.90 -4.88
CA VAL A 106 -0.70 5.92 -6.25
C VAL A 106 0.30 5.29 -7.22
N ASN A 107 1.55 5.72 -7.18
CA ASN A 107 2.60 5.15 -8.03
C ASN A 107 2.78 3.65 -7.80
N PHE A 108 2.74 3.22 -6.55
CA PHE A 108 2.85 1.80 -6.18
C PHE A 108 1.76 0.95 -6.83
N ILE A 109 0.48 1.31 -6.67
CA ILE A 109 -0.61 0.49 -7.22
C ILE A 109 -0.63 0.53 -8.74
N LEU A 110 -0.40 1.69 -9.36
CA LEU A 110 -0.41 1.79 -10.82
C LEU A 110 0.74 1.02 -11.47
N GLN A 111 1.93 0.98 -10.85
CA GLN A 111 3.02 0.12 -11.32
C GLN A 111 2.66 -1.37 -11.21
N LYS A 112 1.95 -1.76 -10.14
CA LYS A 112 1.47 -3.15 -9.99
C LYS A 112 0.47 -3.49 -11.10
N ILE A 113 -0.51 -2.62 -11.35
CA ILE A 113 -1.48 -2.79 -12.43
C ILE A 113 -0.76 -2.88 -13.78
N GLY A 114 0.09 -1.92 -14.12
CA GLY A 114 0.80 -1.91 -15.42
C GLY A 114 1.69 -3.13 -15.65
N ARG A 115 2.20 -3.76 -14.58
CA ARG A 115 3.02 -4.98 -14.67
C ARG A 115 2.19 -6.25 -14.75
N LEU A 116 1.19 -6.38 -13.88
CA LEU A 116 0.49 -7.64 -13.65
C LEU A 116 -0.78 -7.80 -14.49
N SER A 117 -1.32 -6.72 -15.07
CA SER A 117 -2.59 -6.78 -15.78
C SER A 117 -2.59 -7.82 -16.91
N LYS A 118 -1.54 -7.85 -17.72
CA LYS A 118 -1.40 -8.82 -18.82
C LYS A 118 -1.25 -10.25 -18.33
N GLU A 119 -0.40 -10.46 -17.32
CA GLU A 119 -0.15 -11.78 -16.75
C GLU A 119 -1.41 -12.38 -16.11
N LEU A 120 -2.28 -11.51 -15.61
CA LEU A 120 -3.46 -11.88 -14.86
C LEU A 120 -4.78 -11.77 -15.65
N ASN A 121 -4.72 -11.50 -16.97
CA ASN A 121 -5.91 -11.30 -17.81
C ASN A 121 -6.83 -10.19 -17.32
N LEU A 122 -6.28 -9.12 -16.76
CA LEU A 122 -7.06 -8.02 -16.21
C LEU A 122 -7.28 -6.87 -17.20
N ASP A 123 -6.55 -6.82 -18.32
CA ASP A 123 -6.50 -5.65 -19.22
C ASP A 123 -7.89 -5.18 -19.67
N GLU A 124 -8.79 -6.10 -20.01
CA GLU A 124 -10.16 -5.78 -20.45
C GLU A 124 -11.15 -5.62 -19.29
N ASN A 125 -10.74 -5.99 -18.09
CA ASN A 125 -11.58 -6.05 -16.90
C ASN A 125 -11.18 -5.03 -15.83
N ILE A 126 -10.34 -4.05 -16.18
CA ILE A 126 -9.94 -2.95 -15.28
C ILE A 126 -10.61 -1.66 -15.72
N LEU A 127 -11.20 -0.97 -14.76
CA LEU A 127 -11.67 0.41 -14.86
C LEU A 127 -10.79 1.30 -13.99
N LEU A 128 -9.99 2.15 -14.61
CA LEU A 128 -9.15 3.12 -13.91
C LEU A 128 -9.93 4.43 -13.78
N ILE A 129 -10.22 4.84 -12.56
CA ILE A 129 -10.89 6.11 -12.27
C ILE A 129 -9.90 7.04 -11.58
N GLY A 130 -9.57 8.16 -12.22
CA GLY A 130 -8.69 9.19 -11.72
C GLY A 130 -9.41 10.51 -11.47
N SER A 131 -8.89 11.35 -10.57
CA SER A 131 -9.27 12.75 -10.49
C SER A 131 -7.99 13.58 -10.57
N TYR A 132 -7.81 14.23 -11.72
CA TYR A 132 -6.65 15.06 -12.05
C TYR A 132 -7.12 16.40 -12.60
N GLN A 133 -6.62 17.51 -12.06
CA GLN A 133 -6.93 18.85 -12.56
C GLN A 133 -6.41 19.07 -13.98
N SER A 134 -5.31 18.39 -14.34
CA SER A 134 -4.68 18.53 -15.64
C SER A 134 -4.78 17.25 -16.47
N SER A 135 -5.34 17.36 -17.68
CA SER A 135 -5.33 16.29 -18.67
C SER A 135 -3.90 15.85 -19.05
N THR A 136 -2.93 16.77 -18.99
CA THR A 136 -1.52 16.49 -19.24
C THR A 136 -0.93 15.58 -18.14
N ALA A 137 -1.25 15.84 -16.86
CA ALA A 137 -0.80 15.01 -15.77
C ALA A 137 -1.34 13.58 -15.88
N ARG A 138 -2.61 13.43 -16.24
CA ARG A 138 -3.25 12.13 -16.49
C ARG A 138 -2.57 11.36 -17.62
N ARG A 139 -2.35 11.99 -18.77
CA ARG A 139 -1.64 11.37 -19.91
C ARG A 139 -0.22 10.95 -19.58
N TYR A 140 0.50 11.80 -18.84
CA TYR A 140 1.85 11.47 -18.38
C TYR A 140 1.85 10.20 -17.55
N LEU A 141 0.87 10.06 -16.65
CA LEU A 141 0.71 8.91 -15.79
C LEU A 141 0.38 7.63 -16.59
N GLU A 142 -0.60 7.68 -17.49
CA GLU A 142 -0.96 6.57 -18.39
C GLU A 142 0.26 6.05 -19.16
N LYS A 143 1.02 6.97 -19.77
CA LYS A 143 2.19 6.62 -20.58
C LYS A 143 3.33 6.02 -19.75
N ASN A 144 3.64 6.62 -18.60
CA ASN A 144 4.79 6.17 -17.81
C ASN A 144 4.51 4.88 -17.02
N MET A 145 3.28 4.66 -16.60
CA MET A 145 2.90 3.46 -15.86
C MET A 145 2.53 2.29 -16.77
N LYS A 146 2.52 2.49 -18.11
CA LYS A 146 2.12 1.45 -19.09
C LYS A 146 0.77 0.82 -18.73
N LEU A 147 -0.19 1.67 -18.39
CA LEU A 147 -1.50 1.22 -17.94
C LEU A 147 -2.24 0.47 -19.07
N PRO A 148 -3.06 -0.52 -18.72
CA PRO A 148 -3.78 -1.35 -19.69
C PRO A 148 -4.94 -0.61 -20.35
N SER A 149 -5.45 0.44 -19.72
CA SER A 149 -6.60 1.21 -20.20
C SER A 149 -6.43 2.71 -19.92
N THR A 150 -7.28 3.50 -20.54
CA THR A 150 -7.41 4.93 -20.26
C THR A 150 -7.88 5.16 -18.82
N VAL A 151 -7.36 6.19 -18.18
CA VAL A 151 -7.85 6.65 -16.89
C VAL A 151 -9.06 7.56 -17.13
N PHE A 152 -10.23 7.15 -16.69
CA PHE A 152 -11.43 7.99 -16.72
C PHE A 152 -11.39 9.02 -15.59
N ASP A 153 -11.86 10.21 -15.88
CA ASP A 153 -12.15 11.24 -14.88
C ASP A 153 -13.61 11.17 -14.45
N ILE A 154 -13.96 11.82 -13.35
CA ILE A 154 -15.33 11.92 -12.87
C ILE A 154 -15.69 13.38 -12.59
N GLU A 155 -16.91 13.77 -12.94
CA GLU A 155 -17.34 15.17 -12.94
C GLU A 155 -17.16 15.85 -11.59
N ASN A 156 -17.50 15.18 -10.49
CA ASN A 156 -17.41 15.74 -9.13
C ASN A 156 -16.07 15.44 -8.43
N GLY A 157 -15.13 14.75 -9.09
CA GLY A 157 -13.84 14.38 -8.51
C GLY A 157 -13.89 13.38 -7.35
N ASN A 158 -15.09 12.94 -6.93
CA ASN A 158 -15.31 12.08 -5.76
C ASN A 158 -16.41 11.04 -6.04
N LEU A 159 -16.18 9.79 -5.62
CA LEU A 159 -17.12 8.67 -5.78
C LEU A 159 -18.20 8.62 -4.68
N SER A 160 -18.17 9.53 -3.71
CA SER A 160 -19.06 9.54 -2.54
C SER A 160 -19.00 8.25 -1.70
N LEU A 161 -17.84 7.60 -1.70
CA LEU A 161 -17.57 6.43 -0.87
C LEU A 161 -16.78 6.83 0.37
N PRO A 162 -16.99 6.19 1.53
CA PRO A 162 -16.19 6.43 2.73
C PRO A 162 -14.67 6.31 2.51
N LEU A 163 -14.23 5.49 1.56
CA LEU A 163 -12.84 5.32 1.16
C LEU A 163 -12.16 6.59 0.62
N GLU A 164 -12.94 7.54 0.09
CA GLU A 164 -12.38 8.81 -0.45
C GLU A 164 -11.77 9.70 0.63
N GLU A 165 -12.24 9.59 1.87
CA GLU A 165 -11.78 10.41 3.00
C GLU A 165 -10.40 9.98 3.51
N GLU A 166 -9.97 8.76 3.20
CA GLU A 166 -8.72 8.19 3.70
C GLU A 166 -7.46 8.75 3.00
N GLY A 167 -7.62 9.37 1.83
CA GLY A 167 -6.50 9.95 1.07
C GLY A 167 -5.53 8.93 0.47
N PHE A 168 -5.95 7.68 0.32
CA PHE A 168 -5.19 6.59 -0.29
C PHE A 168 -5.87 6.06 -1.54
N PRO A 169 -5.11 5.54 -2.52
CA PRO A 169 -5.69 4.79 -3.62
C PRO A 169 -6.34 3.52 -3.10
N TYR A 170 -7.41 3.08 -3.75
CA TYR A 170 -8.09 1.85 -3.39
C TYR A 170 -8.60 1.10 -4.61
N CYS A 171 -8.89 -0.18 -4.43
CA CYS A 171 -9.43 -1.06 -5.45
C CYS A 171 -10.69 -1.73 -4.92
N PHE A 172 -11.59 -2.09 -5.81
CA PHE A 172 -12.74 -2.94 -5.52
C PHE A 172 -13.24 -3.63 -6.78
N LEU A 173 -13.90 -4.74 -6.62
CA LEU A 173 -14.63 -5.37 -7.71
C LEU A 173 -16.03 -4.77 -7.78
N LEU A 174 -16.43 -4.32 -8.95
CA LEU A 174 -17.78 -3.83 -9.22
C LEU A 174 -18.52 -4.89 -10.02
N SER A 175 -19.63 -5.37 -9.49
CA SER A 175 -20.52 -6.31 -10.18
C SER A 175 -21.49 -5.61 -11.14
N SER A 176 -22.09 -6.37 -12.05
CA SER A 176 -23.03 -5.87 -13.05
C SER A 176 -24.27 -5.18 -12.46
N ASP A 177 -24.62 -5.49 -11.22
CA ASP A 177 -25.71 -4.86 -10.47
C ASP A 177 -25.23 -3.65 -9.63
N MET A 178 -24.04 -3.13 -9.93
CA MET A 178 -23.40 -1.99 -9.27
C MET A 178 -23.04 -2.23 -7.79
N THR A 179 -22.91 -3.46 -7.34
CA THR A 179 -22.49 -3.78 -5.97
C THR A 179 -20.98 -3.79 -5.86
N ILE A 180 -20.46 -3.14 -4.82
CA ILE A 180 -19.04 -3.13 -4.47
C ILE A 180 -18.70 -4.41 -3.71
N LEU A 181 -17.70 -5.13 -4.20
CA LEU A 181 -17.19 -6.37 -3.62
C LEU A 181 -15.67 -6.28 -3.43
N HIS A 182 -15.16 -6.96 -2.43
CA HIS A 182 -13.71 -7.13 -2.23
C HIS A 182 -12.91 -5.84 -2.25
N ALA A 183 -13.42 -4.80 -1.58
CA ALA A 183 -12.68 -3.54 -1.46
C ALA A 183 -11.34 -3.75 -0.75
N PHE A 184 -10.31 -3.03 -1.21
CA PHE A 184 -8.93 -3.18 -0.74
C PHE A 184 -8.17 -1.86 -0.85
N ILE A 185 -7.45 -1.49 0.20
CA ILE A 185 -6.53 -0.36 0.23
C ILE A 185 -5.10 -0.92 0.13
N PRO A 186 -4.39 -0.72 -0.99
CA PRO A 186 -3.03 -1.22 -1.17
C PRO A 186 -2.03 -0.46 -0.29
N ASP A 187 -1.19 -1.21 0.43
CA ASP A 187 -0.12 -0.66 1.26
C ASP A 187 1.25 -1.03 0.68
N LYS A 188 2.07 -0.03 0.38
CA LYS A 188 3.43 -0.21 -0.13
C LYS A 188 4.38 -0.88 0.87
N ALA A 189 4.07 -0.80 2.17
CA ALA A 189 4.86 -1.46 3.21
C ALA A 189 4.68 -2.99 3.22
N VAL A 190 3.59 -3.50 2.60
CA VAL A 190 3.30 -4.93 2.50
C VAL A 190 2.91 -5.29 1.06
N PRO A 191 3.86 -5.21 0.11
CA PRO A 191 3.60 -5.31 -1.33
C PRO A 191 2.99 -6.65 -1.77
N ASP A 192 3.20 -7.71 -1.01
CA ASP A 192 2.67 -9.04 -1.31
C ASP A 192 1.15 -9.11 -1.13
N LEU A 193 0.57 -8.29 -0.26
CA LEU A 193 -0.89 -8.23 -0.13
C LEU A 193 -1.55 -7.72 -1.41
N ALA A 194 -0.98 -6.69 -2.06
CA ALA A 194 -1.47 -6.20 -3.33
C ALA A 194 -1.32 -7.23 -4.46
N ASN A 195 -0.19 -7.95 -4.51
CA ASN A 195 0.00 -9.04 -5.48
C ASN A 195 -1.03 -10.15 -5.27
N ASN A 196 -1.24 -10.60 -4.03
CA ASN A 196 -2.18 -11.65 -3.69
C ASN A 196 -3.63 -11.22 -3.97
N TYR A 197 -3.98 -9.96 -3.67
CA TYR A 197 -5.29 -9.42 -3.98
C TYR A 197 -5.57 -9.49 -5.49
N LEU A 198 -4.70 -8.93 -6.33
CA LEU A 198 -4.86 -8.91 -7.78
C LEU A 198 -4.92 -10.33 -8.36
N LYS A 199 -4.07 -11.23 -7.87
CA LYS A 199 -4.08 -12.65 -8.28
C LYS A 199 -5.39 -13.35 -7.91
N ASN A 200 -5.89 -13.14 -6.70
CA ASN A 200 -7.13 -13.75 -6.23
C ASN A 200 -8.35 -13.24 -7.02
N ILE A 201 -8.41 -11.93 -7.30
CA ILE A 201 -9.45 -11.33 -8.14
C ILE A 201 -9.41 -11.92 -9.55
N SER A 202 -8.23 -11.97 -10.18
CA SER A 202 -8.05 -12.56 -11.51
C SER A 202 -8.53 -14.00 -11.55
N GLN A 203 -8.03 -14.84 -10.65
CA GLN A 203 -8.34 -16.27 -10.63
C GLN A 203 -9.82 -16.56 -10.40
N ARG A 204 -10.50 -15.73 -9.60
CA ARG A 204 -11.87 -15.95 -9.19
C ARG A 204 -12.91 -15.44 -10.18
N TYR A 205 -12.59 -14.34 -10.86
CA TYR A 205 -13.57 -13.59 -11.64
C TYR A 205 -13.24 -13.45 -13.12
N PHE A 206 -11.97 -13.55 -13.53
CA PHE A 206 -11.54 -13.24 -14.89
C PHE A 206 -10.80 -14.39 -15.60
N GLN A 207 -10.41 -15.45 -14.89
CA GLN A 207 -9.93 -16.66 -15.56
C GLN A 207 -11.14 -17.52 -15.90
N THR A 208 -11.47 -17.60 -17.18
CA THR A 208 -12.39 -18.60 -17.73
C THR A 208 -11.74 -19.96 -17.58
N ASN A 209 -12.36 -20.90 -16.87
CA ASN A 209 -12.03 -22.33 -16.92
C ASN A 209 -12.28 -22.87 -18.32
#